data_f04d10c1868b8e32439f232fb3d2cb28
#
_entry.id   f04d10c1868b8e32439f232fb3d2cb28
#
_cell.length_a   1.000
_cell.length_b   1.000
_cell.length_c   1.000
_cell.angle_alpha   90.00
_cell.angle_beta   90.00
_cell.angle_gamma   90.00
#
_symmetry.space_group_name_H-M   'P 1'
#
loop_
_entity.id
_entity.type
_entity.pdbx_description
1 polymer ?
#
loop_
_entity_poly.entity_id
_entity_poly.type
_entity_poly.pdbx_seq_one_letter_code
_entity_poly.pdbx_strand_id
1 'polypeptide(L)'
;MEEYQDHSLGSRVFQKIRDNILNGTYKENDELRETAIGKELGVSRTPVREALRQLELEGLVTIIPNRGAYVSGISHKDIWDIYKIRSMLEGLCARWAAEHITEEQLDQLEESLLLSEFQMKKESGFSTEQVAALDGRFHAVLYEASEAEC
;
A
#
# COMPACT_ATOMS: atom_id res chain seq x y z
N MET A 1 27.53 8.82 -8.05
CA MET A 1 26.77 9.09 -9.29
C MET A 1 25.33 9.24 -8.85
N GLU A 2 24.89 10.50 -8.72
CA GLU A 2 23.49 10.78 -8.36
C GLU A 2 22.61 10.38 -9.54
N GLU A 3 21.68 9.45 -9.31
CA GLU A 3 20.59 9.16 -10.23
C GLU A 3 19.77 10.44 -10.41
N TYR A 4 19.93 11.08 -11.54
CA TYR A 4 18.99 12.08 -12.04
C TYR A 4 17.68 11.37 -12.31
N GLN A 5 16.81 11.27 -11.30
CA GLN A 5 15.41 10.97 -11.52
C GLN A 5 14.79 12.17 -12.22
N ASP A 6 14.84 12.13 -13.56
CA ASP A 6 14.10 13.04 -14.42
C ASP A 6 12.59 12.78 -14.19
N HIS A 7 12.05 13.44 -13.16
CA HIS A 7 10.62 13.41 -12.90
C HIS A 7 9.92 14.21 -14.00
N SER A 8 9.65 13.57 -15.12
CA SER A 8 8.84 14.14 -16.18
C SER A 8 7.55 14.70 -15.59
N LEU A 9 6.98 15.72 -16.21
CA LEU A 9 5.71 16.31 -15.76
C LEU A 9 4.63 15.23 -15.61
N GLY A 10 4.61 14.24 -16.51
CA GLY A 10 3.71 13.08 -16.43
C GLY A 10 3.93 12.23 -15.17
N SER A 11 5.19 11.95 -14.81
CA SER A 11 5.52 11.19 -13.59
C SER A 11 5.05 11.91 -12.31
N ARG A 12 5.23 13.22 -12.23
CA ARG A 12 4.76 14.02 -11.09
C ARG A 12 3.23 14.00 -10.97
N VAL A 13 2.52 14.11 -12.10
CA VAL A 13 1.05 14.03 -12.15
C VAL A 13 0.58 12.64 -11.73
N PHE A 14 1.22 11.60 -12.24
CA PHE A 14 0.95 10.21 -11.88
C PHE A 14 1.08 9.99 -10.36
N GLN A 15 2.22 10.35 -9.77
CA GLN A 15 2.45 10.20 -8.32
C GLN A 15 1.40 10.96 -7.51
N LYS A 16 1.09 12.20 -7.90
CA LYS A 16 0.11 13.01 -7.16
C LYS A 16 -1.30 12.40 -7.17
N ILE A 17 -1.75 11.88 -8.32
CA ILE A 17 -3.07 11.22 -8.41
C ILE A 17 -3.04 9.91 -7.60
N ARG A 18 -1.98 9.13 -7.75
CA ARG A 18 -1.76 7.88 -7.00
C ARG A 18 -1.83 8.10 -5.49
N ASP A 19 -1.10 9.08 -4.98
CA ASP A 19 -1.10 9.43 -3.56
C ASP A 19 -2.48 9.85 -3.08
N ASN A 20 -3.21 10.64 -3.87
CA ASN A 20 -4.57 11.07 -3.55
C ASN A 20 -5.57 9.90 -3.51
N ILE A 21 -5.37 8.86 -4.32
CA ILE A 21 -6.17 7.63 -4.26
C ILE A 21 -5.80 6.83 -3.00
N LEU A 22 -4.50 6.61 -2.77
CA LEU A 22 -4.04 5.79 -1.66
C LEU A 22 -4.33 6.39 -0.27
N ASN A 23 -4.30 7.72 -0.15
CA ASN A 23 -4.65 8.42 1.10
C ASN A 23 -6.15 8.69 1.28
N GLY A 24 -6.99 8.26 0.31
CA GLY A 24 -8.44 8.40 0.37
C GLY A 24 -8.97 9.80 0.04
N THR A 25 -8.14 10.72 -0.48
CA THR A 25 -8.58 12.02 -1.00
C THR A 25 -9.54 11.82 -2.18
N TYR A 26 -9.17 10.94 -3.12
CA TYR A 26 -10.08 10.41 -4.13
C TYR A 26 -10.64 9.06 -3.64
N LYS A 27 -11.96 8.97 -3.55
CA LYS A 27 -12.67 7.80 -3.03
C LYS A 27 -13.03 6.84 -4.17
N GLU A 28 -13.31 5.61 -3.80
CA GLU A 28 -13.86 4.61 -4.72
C GLU A 28 -15.06 5.17 -5.51
N ASN A 29 -15.06 4.95 -6.82
CA ASN A 29 -16.03 5.45 -7.78
C ASN A 29 -16.02 6.96 -8.04
N ASP A 30 -15.09 7.74 -7.46
CA ASP A 30 -14.94 9.15 -7.84
C ASP A 30 -14.51 9.29 -9.29
N GLU A 31 -15.13 10.21 -10.01
CA GLU A 31 -14.79 10.55 -11.41
C GLU A 31 -13.53 11.43 -11.47
N LEU A 32 -12.48 10.92 -12.10
CA LEU A 32 -11.20 11.59 -12.29
C LEU A 32 -11.21 12.40 -13.60
N ARG A 33 -11.75 13.63 -13.54
CA ARG A 33 -11.87 14.50 -14.73
C ARG A 33 -10.55 15.11 -15.12
N GLU A 34 -10.05 14.80 -16.33
CA GLU A 34 -8.78 15.34 -16.88
C GLU A 34 -8.70 16.87 -16.77
N THR A 35 -9.81 17.57 -17.02
CA THR A 35 -9.86 19.03 -16.98
C THR A 35 -9.76 19.60 -15.59
N ALA A 36 -10.38 18.95 -14.60
CA ALA A 36 -10.35 19.38 -13.21
C ALA A 36 -8.95 19.17 -12.62
N ILE A 37 -8.40 17.96 -12.79
CA ILE A 37 -7.05 17.61 -12.34
C ILE A 37 -6.00 18.47 -13.02
N GLY A 38 -6.11 18.69 -14.34
CA GLY A 38 -5.19 19.56 -15.08
C GLY A 38 -5.19 21.00 -14.53
N LYS A 39 -6.38 21.53 -14.21
CA LYS A 39 -6.51 22.87 -13.59
C LYS A 39 -5.91 22.91 -12.18
N GLU A 40 -6.16 21.90 -11.36
CA GLU A 40 -5.64 21.78 -9.99
C GLU A 40 -4.11 21.74 -9.98
N LEU A 41 -3.53 20.92 -10.88
CA LEU A 41 -2.08 20.70 -10.93
C LEU A 41 -1.33 21.69 -11.85
N GLY A 42 -2.03 22.62 -12.50
CA GLY A 42 -1.43 23.60 -13.40
C GLY A 42 -0.84 22.98 -14.68
N VAL A 43 -1.41 21.89 -15.19
CA VAL A 43 -0.90 21.15 -16.35
C VAL A 43 -1.98 21.01 -17.45
N SER A 44 -1.53 20.69 -18.67
CA SER A 44 -2.45 20.37 -19.77
C SER A 44 -3.12 18.99 -19.54
N ARG A 45 -4.13 18.66 -20.34
CA ARG A 45 -4.85 17.38 -20.25
C ARG A 45 -4.01 16.18 -20.65
N THR A 46 -2.99 16.36 -21.49
CA THR A 46 -2.17 15.25 -22.02
C THR A 46 -1.43 14.49 -20.89
N PRO A 47 -0.62 15.12 -20.02
CA PRO A 47 0.05 14.42 -18.93
C PRO A 47 -0.93 13.81 -17.93
N VAL A 48 -2.11 14.40 -17.73
CA VAL A 48 -3.15 13.82 -16.87
C VAL A 48 -3.69 12.52 -17.48
N ARG A 49 -3.99 12.52 -18.78
CA ARG A 49 -4.48 11.33 -19.50
C ARG A 49 -3.45 10.20 -19.49
N GLU A 50 -2.19 10.52 -19.68
CA GLU A 50 -1.10 9.53 -19.61
C GLU A 50 -0.99 8.94 -18.20
N ALA A 51 -1.04 9.77 -17.17
CA ALA A 51 -1.05 9.34 -15.78
C ALA A 51 -2.25 8.42 -15.46
N LEU A 52 -3.45 8.77 -15.92
CA LEU A 52 -4.65 7.94 -15.71
C LEU A 52 -4.53 6.57 -16.40
N ARG A 53 -3.91 6.51 -17.59
CA ARG A 53 -3.65 5.23 -18.27
C ARG A 53 -2.65 4.36 -17.51
N GLN A 54 -1.61 4.97 -16.93
CA GLN A 54 -0.65 4.24 -16.10
C GLN A 54 -1.32 3.71 -14.83
N LEU A 55 -2.18 4.52 -14.19
CA LEU A 55 -2.95 4.10 -13.01
C LEU A 55 -3.98 3.00 -13.34
N GLU A 56 -4.49 2.97 -14.56
CA GLU A 56 -5.34 1.86 -15.05
C GLU A 56 -4.54 0.57 -15.14
N LEU A 57 -3.30 0.61 -15.61
CA LEU A 57 -2.41 -0.57 -15.63
C LEU A 57 -2.08 -1.07 -14.22
N GLU A 58 -2.00 -0.16 -13.23
CA GLU A 58 -1.84 -0.52 -11.81
C GLU A 58 -3.16 -0.99 -11.15
N GLY A 59 -4.28 -0.93 -11.87
CA GLY A 59 -5.59 -1.29 -11.33
C GLY A 59 -6.21 -0.27 -10.37
N LEU A 60 -5.58 0.90 -10.18
CA LEU A 60 -6.09 1.97 -9.30
C LEU A 60 -7.21 2.81 -9.94
N VAL A 61 -7.30 2.78 -11.27
CA VAL A 61 -8.28 3.52 -12.06
C VAL A 61 -8.91 2.59 -13.09
N THR A 62 -10.20 2.79 -13.34
CA THR A 62 -10.93 2.15 -14.43
C THR A 62 -11.33 3.21 -15.46
N ILE A 63 -10.88 3.06 -16.71
CA ILE A 63 -11.26 3.95 -17.81
C ILE A 63 -12.42 3.33 -18.58
N ILE A 64 -13.58 4.00 -18.56
CA ILE A 64 -14.78 3.57 -19.30
C ILE A 64 -14.86 4.38 -20.58
N PRO A 65 -14.80 3.76 -21.77
CA PRO A 65 -14.90 4.46 -23.04
C PRO A 65 -16.10 5.40 -23.11
N ASN A 66 -15.88 6.64 -23.50
CA ASN A 66 -16.87 7.72 -23.61
C ASN A 66 -17.57 8.12 -22.30
N ARG A 67 -17.15 7.59 -21.15
CA ARG A 67 -17.74 7.91 -19.83
C ARG A 67 -16.75 8.57 -18.88
N GLY A 68 -15.45 8.28 -19.00
CA GLY A 68 -14.42 8.88 -18.16
C GLY A 68 -13.56 7.87 -17.41
N ALA A 69 -12.74 8.38 -16.50
CA ALA A 69 -11.89 7.59 -15.59
C ALA A 69 -12.46 7.67 -14.17
N TYR A 70 -12.43 6.55 -13.48
CA TYR A 70 -12.99 6.40 -12.12
C TYR A 70 -12.00 5.70 -11.23
N VAL A 71 -11.96 6.04 -9.95
CA VAL A 71 -11.16 5.33 -8.94
C VAL A 71 -11.70 3.91 -8.79
N SER A 72 -10.82 2.93 -8.98
CA SER A 72 -11.17 1.52 -8.79
C SER A 72 -11.38 1.20 -7.31
N GLY A 73 -12.38 0.39 -6.99
CA GLY A 73 -12.55 -0.17 -5.67
C GLY A 73 -11.76 -1.48 -5.51
N ILE A 74 -11.43 -1.79 -4.27
CA ILE A 74 -10.91 -3.11 -3.91
C ILE A 74 -12.10 -3.97 -3.48
N SER A 75 -12.38 -5.03 -4.21
CA SER A 75 -13.49 -5.90 -3.84
C SER A 75 -13.18 -6.72 -2.59
N HIS A 76 -14.20 -7.10 -1.83
CA HIS A 76 -14.03 -8.02 -0.70
C HIS A 76 -13.35 -9.33 -1.13
N LYS A 77 -13.59 -9.79 -2.36
CA LYS A 77 -12.95 -10.97 -2.92
C LYS A 77 -11.45 -10.77 -3.06
N ASP A 78 -11.01 -9.62 -3.59
CA ASP A 78 -9.58 -9.31 -3.75
C ASP A 78 -8.87 -9.27 -2.39
N ILE A 79 -9.50 -8.66 -1.38
CA ILE A 79 -8.98 -8.66 -0.01
C ILE A 79 -8.80 -10.09 0.50
N TRP A 80 -9.84 -10.95 0.35
CA TRP A 80 -9.77 -12.34 0.77
C TRP A 80 -8.69 -13.13 0.04
N ASP A 81 -8.54 -12.93 -1.27
CA ASP A 81 -7.54 -13.62 -2.07
C ASP A 81 -6.11 -13.19 -1.68
N ILE A 82 -5.90 -11.89 -1.40
CA ILE A 82 -4.63 -11.37 -0.85
C ILE A 82 -4.32 -12.02 0.50
N TYR A 83 -5.28 -12.05 1.44
CA TYR A 83 -5.07 -12.67 2.74
C TYR A 83 -4.73 -14.15 2.66
N LYS A 84 -5.36 -14.91 1.76
CA LYS A 84 -5.01 -16.32 1.53
C LYS A 84 -3.58 -16.50 1.05
N ILE A 85 -3.16 -15.71 0.05
CA ILE A 85 -1.80 -15.77 -0.49
C ILE A 85 -0.80 -15.38 0.60
N ARG A 86 -1.03 -14.27 1.32
CA ARG A 86 -0.18 -13.84 2.43
C ARG A 86 -0.06 -14.94 3.49
N SER A 87 -1.16 -15.54 3.92
CA SER A 87 -1.14 -16.60 4.93
C SER A 87 -0.27 -17.80 4.53
N MET A 88 -0.27 -18.16 3.23
CA MET A 88 0.58 -19.24 2.72
C MET A 88 2.06 -18.85 2.74
N LEU A 89 2.38 -17.62 2.30
CA LEU A 89 3.75 -17.12 2.27
C LEU A 89 4.29 -16.87 3.67
N GLU A 90 3.52 -16.25 4.55
CA GLU A 90 3.88 -16.00 5.95
C GLU A 90 4.13 -17.30 6.72
N GLY A 91 3.32 -18.34 6.47
CA GLY A 91 3.56 -19.67 7.03
C GLY A 91 4.88 -20.31 6.57
N LEU A 92 5.27 -20.08 5.32
CA LEU A 92 6.56 -20.52 4.80
C LEU A 92 7.71 -19.74 5.43
N CYS A 93 7.60 -18.41 5.51
CA CYS A 93 8.59 -17.56 6.16
C CYS A 93 8.75 -17.93 7.64
N ALA A 94 7.66 -18.16 8.36
CA ALA A 94 7.69 -18.58 9.76
C ALA A 94 8.42 -19.92 9.95
N ARG A 95 8.20 -20.87 9.04
CA ARG A 95 8.91 -22.15 9.04
C ARG A 95 10.42 -21.97 8.85
N TRP A 96 10.84 -21.15 7.90
CA TRP A 96 12.26 -20.88 7.67
C TRP A 96 12.87 -20.07 8.83
N ALA A 97 12.17 -19.06 9.32
CA ALA A 97 12.61 -18.29 10.48
C ALA A 97 12.87 -19.18 11.70
N ALA A 98 12.02 -20.16 11.95
CA ALA A 98 12.20 -21.09 13.08
C ALA A 98 13.52 -21.89 13.05
N GLU A 99 14.17 -21.98 11.90
CA GLU A 99 15.46 -22.65 11.73
C GLU A 99 16.67 -21.73 11.95
N HIS A 100 16.46 -20.38 11.83
CA HIS A 100 17.57 -19.40 11.80
C HIS A 100 17.41 -18.24 12.78
N ILE A 101 16.24 -18.09 13.42
CA ILE A 101 15.93 -16.96 14.30
C ILE A 101 16.88 -16.89 15.48
N THR A 102 17.39 -15.71 15.78
CA THR A 102 18.24 -15.42 16.94
C THR A 102 17.40 -15.11 18.18
N GLU A 103 17.99 -15.21 19.36
CA GLU A 103 17.33 -14.82 20.62
C GLU A 103 16.92 -13.35 20.61
N GLU A 104 17.76 -12.46 20.06
CA GLU A 104 17.44 -11.05 19.93
C GLU A 104 16.22 -10.79 19.03
N GLN A 105 16.09 -11.53 17.94
CA GLN A 105 14.92 -11.45 17.06
C GLN A 105 13.65 -12.02 17.72
N LEU A 106 13.79 -13.09 18.54
CA LEU A 106 12.68 -13.61 19.34
C LEU A 106 12.18 -12.58 20.34
N ASP A 107 13.09 -11.90 21.06
CA ASP A 107 12.75 -10.83 22.00
C ASP A 107 12.00 -9.69 21.29
N GLN A 108 12.42 -9.32 20.07
CA GLN A 108 11.75 -8.28 19.27
C GLN A 108 10.33 -8.71 18.83
N LEU A 109 10.14 -9.98 18.48
CA LEU A 109 8.81 -10.53 18.18
C LEU A 109 7.90 -10.49 19.40
N GLU A 110 8.40 -10.94 20.56
CA GLU A 110 7.65 -10.94 21.82
C GLU A 110 7.28 -9.51 22.24
N GLU A 111 8.22 -8.55 22.17
CA GLU A 111 7.94 -7.14 22.43
C GLU A 111 6.83 -6.60 21.53
N SER A 112 6.87 -6.90 20.23
CA SER A 112 5.86 -6.43 19.27
C SER A 112 4.48 -6.99 19.60
N LEU A 113 4.38 -8.26 20.01
CA LEU A 113 3.14 -8.91 20.44
C LEU A 113 2.59 -8.29 21.73
N LEU A 114 3.43 -8.13 22.76
CA LEU A 114 3.02 -7.52 24.03
C LEU A 114 2.52 -6.10 23.86
N LEU A 115 3.21 -5.29 23.05
CA LEU A 115 2.78 -3.93 22.75
C LEU A 115 1.45 -3.92 21.96
N SER A 116 1.26 -4.84 21.01
CA SER A 116 0.00 -4.96 20.26
C SER A 116 -1.16 -5.33 21.19
N GLU A 117 -0.98 -6.31 22.07
CA GLU A 117 -1.98 -6.67 23.06
C GLU A 117 -2.33 -5.51 23.99
N PHE A 118 -1.31 -4.78 24.45
CA PHE A 118 -1.52 -3.59 25.29
C PHE A 118 -2.35 -2.53 24.57
N GLN A 119 -2.05 -2.27 23.28
CA GLN A 119 -2.81 -1.30 22.48
C GLN A 119 -4.28 -1.73 22.30
N MET A 120 -4.51 -3.02 22.04
CA MET A 120 -5.87 -3.56 21.85
C MET A 120 -6.71 -3.58 23.14
N LYS A 121 -6.08 -3.66 24.31
CA LYS A 121 -6.75 -3.67 25.61
C LYS A 121 -7.04 -2.28 26.19
N LYS A 122 -6.68 -1.18 25.52
CA LYS A 122 -6.96 0.17 26.01
C LYS A 122 -8.45 0.47 26.04
N GLU A 123 -8.96 0.85 27.21
CA GLU A 123 -10.37 1.25 27.40
C GLU A 123 -10.77 2.48 26.58
N SER A 124 -9.83 3.35 26.24
CA SER A 124 -10.04 4.52 25.36
C SER A 124 -10.20 4.21 23.87
N GLY A 125 -10.17 2.92 23.51
CA GLY A 125 -10.09 2.46 22.13
C GLY A 125 -8.64 2.32 21.65
N PHE A 126 -8.45 1.49 20.61
CA PHE A 126 -7.12 1.28 20.03
C PHE A 126 -6.90 2.16 18.79
N SER A 127 -5.66 2.56 18.55
CA SER A 127 -5.27 3.21 17.30
C SER A 127 -4.95 2.13 16.26
N THR A 128 -5.74 2.10 15.19
CA THR A 128 -5.50 1.20 14.05
C THR A 128 -4.09 1.39 13.46
N GLU A 129 -3.62 2.63 13.39
CA GLU A 129 -2.27 2.96 12.88
C GLU A 129 -1.17 2.37 13.76
N GLN A 130 -1.32 2.44 15.09
CA GLN A 130 -0.34 1.89 16.02
C GLN A 130 -0.30 0.36 15.96
N VAL A 131 -1.46 -0.27 15.88
CA VAL A 131 -1.56 -1.74 15.74
C VAL A 131 -0.96 -2.18 14.40
N ALA A 132 -1.27 -1.50 13.30
CA ALA A 132 -0.69 -1.79 11.99
C ALA A 132 0.83 -1.60 11.93
N ALA A 133 1.37 -0.59 12.64
CA ALA A 133 2.82 -0.39 12.72
C ALA A 133 3.52 -1.53 13.50
N LEU A 134 2.91 -2.02 14.59
CA LEU A 134 3.43 -3.14 15.36
C LEU A 134 3.33 -4.47 14.59
N ASP A 135 2.24 -4.68 13.86
CA ASP A 135 2.06 -5.80 12.94
C ASP A 135 3.15 -5.80 11.85
N GLY A 136 3.38 -4.64 11.24
CA GLY A 136 4.46 -4.48 10.25
C GLY A 136 5.84 -4.75 10.82
N ARG A 137 6.13 -4.32 12.07
CA ARG A 137 7.40 -4.60 12.75
C ARG A 137 7.56 -6.10 13.03
N PHE A 138 6.51 -6.76 13.50
CA PHE A 138 6.52 -8.21 13.75
C PHE A 138 6.86 -8.98 12.47
N HIS A 139 6.17 -8.69 11.38
CA HIS A 139 6.40 -9.37 10.10
C HIS A 139 7.79 -9.05 9.52
N ALA A 140 8.30 -7.82 9.69
CA ALA A 140 9.64 -7.47 9.22
C ALA A 140 10.73 -8.32 9.88
N VAL A 141 10.67 -8.50 11.21
CA VAL A 141 11.60 -9.36 11.95
C VAL A 141 11.47 -10.82 11.51
N LEU A 142 10.24 -11.30 11.28
CA LEU A 142 9.99 -12.66 10.80
C LEU A 142 10.59 -12.90 9.42
N TYR A 143 10.44 -11.93 8.51
CA TYR A 143 10.99 -12.04 7.14
C TYR A 143 12.51 -11.99 7.16
N GLU A 144 13.11 -11.10 7.97
CA GLU A 144 14.56 -11.05 8.15
C GLU A 144 15.10 -12.39 8.69
N ALA A 145 14.47 -12.96 9.72
CA ALA A 145 14.86 -14.24 10.30
C ALA A 145 14.68 -15.41 9.32
N SER A 146 13.79 -15.29 8.35
CA SER A 146 13.58 -16.32 7.31
C SER A 146 14.65 -16.33 6.23
N GLU A 147 15.56 -15.33 6.20
CA GLU A 147 16.54 -15.10 5.13
C GLU A 147 15.88 -15.03 3.72
N ALA A 148 14.58 -14.81 3.66
CA ALA A 148 13.86 -14.62 2.42
C ALA A 148 14.00 -13.16 1.98
N GLU A 149 14.71 -12.92 0.88
CA GLU A 149 14.62 -11.66 0.15
C GLU A 149 13.22 -11.57 -0.49
N CYS A 150 12.28 -10.88 0.17
CA CYS A 150 10.92 -10.65 -0.32
C CYS A 150 10.75 -9.20 -0.80
#